data_4cd868f539a2c34f39f222899cc3d368
#
_entry.id   4cd868f539a2c34f39f222899cc3d368
#
_cell.length_a   1.000
_cell.length_b   1.000
_cell.length_c   1.000
_cell.angle_alpha   90.00
_cell.angle_beta   90.00
_cell.angle_gamma   90.00
#
_symmetry.space_group_name_H-M   'P 1'
#
loop_
_entity.id
_entity.type
_entity.pdbx_description
1 polymer ?
#
loop_
_entity_poly.entity_id
_entity_poly.type
_entity_poly.pdbx_seq_one_letter_code
_entity_poly.pdbx_strand_id
1 'polypeptide(L)'
;MAKFVEKFNYQPVPRENVNGRRLYATPDGNKLPSVTTILDATKSEESKRALQNWRNRVGHDQAQAITTEAANRGTRMHTYLEQYVRDGAIKDRGTNPFSWASHAMAQKVVEHGLKNVSEFWGIEVPLYFPKVYAGTTDGAGIHLNEEAILDYKQTNKPKKREWIDDYFVQLCAYAEAHNELHGTKIRKGVVLMCVKPALDEQMNMISQPEYQEFVLEGQEFDRYLDLWWKKVEQYYLLNM
;
A
#
# COMPACT_ATOMS: atom_id res chain seq x y z
N MET A 1 1.85 20.11 10.46
CA MET A 1 2.76 19.23 9.67
C MET A 1 3.06 18.02 10.53
N ALA A 2 2.94 16.83 9.97
CA ALA A 2 3.28 15.58 10.68
C ALA A 2 4.75 15.63 11.12
N LYS A 3 5.03 15.18 12.33
CA LYS A 3 6.38 15.09 12.87
C LYS A 3 6.95 13.69 12.58
N PHE A 4 8.16 13.63 12.01
CA PHE A 4 8.88 12.37 11.91
C PHE A 4 9.59 12.07 13.24
N VAL A 5 9.30 10.91 13.82
CA VAL A 5 9.80 10.49 15.14
C VAL A 5 10.37 9.09 15.02
N GLU A 6 11.67 8.92 15.14
CA GLU A 6 12.32 7.60 15.18
C GLU A 6 12.00 6.86 16.49
N LYS A 7 10.77 6.38 16.60
CA LYS A 7 10.25 5.70 17.79
C LYS A 7 10.73 4.25 17.90
N PHE A 8 10.95 3.60 16.77
CA PHE A 8 11.31 2.18 16.67
C PHE A 8 12.53 1.97 15.79
N ASN A 9 13.32 0.95 16.12
CA ASN A 9 14.44 0.52 15.28
C ASN A 9 13.97 -0.53 14.26
N TYR A 10 13.58 -0.11 13.09
CA TYR A 10 13.15 -1.00 12.01
C TYR A 10 14.35 -1.68 11.35
N GLN A 11 14.45 -3.00 11.53
CA GLN A 11 15.53 -3.79 10.94
C GLN A 11 15.30 -4.00 9.45
N PRO A 12 16.35 -3.94 8.61
CA PRO A 12 16.22 -4.23 7.19
C PRO A 12 15.71 -5.66 6.93
N VAL A 13 14.77 -5.77 6.01
CA VAL A 13 14.21 -7.06 5.54
C VAL A 13 14.35 -7.10 4.01
N PRO A 14 15.58 -7.41 3.49
CA PRO A 14 15.86 -7.35 2.08
C PRO A 14 15.03 -8.37 1.28
N ARG A 15 14.66 -7.98 0.07
CA ARG A 15 13.98 -8.86 -0.88
C ARG A 15 14.99 -9.67 -1.66
N GLU A 16 14.75 -10.96 -1.75
CA GLU A 16 15.52 -11.91 -2.55
C GLU A 16 14.62 -12.60 -3.57
N ASN A 17 15.18 -12.95 -4.72
CA ASN A 17 14.52 -13.81 -5.69
C ASN A 17 15.11 -15.23 -5.58
N VAL A 18 14.30 -16.17 -5.09
CA VAL A 18 14.70 -17.56 -4.92
C VAL A 18 13.82 -18.42 -5.82
N ASN A 19 14.40 -19.04 -6.85
CA ASN A 19 13.69 -19.90 -7.81
C ASN A 19 12.46 -19.21 -8.46
N GLY A 20 12.60 -17.93 -8.81
CA GLY A 20 11.51 -17.14 -9.41
C GLY A 20 10.45 -16.64 -8.42
N ARG A 21 10.57 -16.98 -7.14
CA ARG A 21 9.69 -16.47 -6.08
C ARG A 21 10.36 -15.32 -5.33
N ARG A 22 9.64 -14.23 -5.14
CA ARG A 22 10.10 -13.10 -4.34
C ARG A 22 9.86 -13.40 -2.86
N LEU A 23 10.95 -13.54 -2.11
CA LEU A 23 10.95 -13.77 -0.66
C LEU A 23 11.65 -12.61 0.05
N TYR A 24 11.41 -12.50 1.33
CA TYR A 24 12.05 -11.55 2.22
C TYR A 24 12.98 -12.31 3.17
N ALA A 25 14.25 -11.91 3.22
CA ALA A 25 15.22 -12.43 4.18
C ALA A 25 15.08 -11.67 5.51
N THR A 26 14.60 -12.35 6.53
CA THR A 26 14.37 -11.74 7.85
C THR A 26 15.59 -11.87 8.76
N PRO A 27 15.78 -10.98 9.75
CA PRO A 27 16.93 -10.99 10.65
C PRO A 27 17.10 -12.30 11.44
N ASP A 28 16.03 -13.07 11.63
CA ASP A 28 16.02 -14.39 12.26
C ASP A 28 16.43 -15.54 11.33
N GLY A 29 16.89 -15.22 10.09
CA GLY A 29 17.40 -16.16 9.11
C GLY A 29 16.35 -16.88 8.26
N ASN A 30 15.08 -16.50 8.37
CA ASN A 30 14.01 -17.09 7.56
C ASN A 30 13.89 -16.38 6.19
N LYS A 31 13.33 -17.09 5.20
CA LYS A 31 12.93 -16.54 3.89
C LYS A 31 11.43 -16.66 3.76
N LEU A 32 10.74 -15.54 3.88
CA LEU A 32 9.29 -15.49 4.04
C LEU A 32 8.60 -14.92 2.80
N PRO A 33 7.39 -15.38 2.48
CA PRO A 33 6.55 -14.77 1.44
C PRO A 33 6.15 -13.35 1.85
N SER A 34 5.89 -12.50 0.84
CA SER A 34 5.32 -11.18 1.14
C SER A 34 3.83 -11.26 1.42
N VAL A 35 3.31 -10.26 2.17
CA VAL A 35 1.86 -10.05 2.33
C VAL A 35 1.15 -10.06 0.97
N THR A 36 1.67 -9.35 -0.01
CA THR A 36 1.08 -9.30 -1.37
C THR A 36 1.18 -10.64 -2.10
N THR A 37 2.22 -11.44 -1.87
CA THR A 37 2.33 -12.80 -2.43
C THR A 37 1.23 -13.72 -1.87
N ILE A 38 0.97 -13.64 -0.56
CA ILE A 38 -0.10 -14.41 0.09
C ILE A 38 -1.47 -13.98 -0.45
N LEU A 39 -1.73 -12.66 -0.54
CA LEU A 39 -2.98 -12.14 -1.08
C LEU A 39 -3.21 -12.56 -2.54
N ASP A 40 -2.18 -12.50 -3.38
CA ASP A 40 -2.28 -12.89 -4.79
C ASP A 40 -2.55 -14.41 -4.95
N ALA A 41 -1.89 -15.24 -4.16
CA ALA A 41 -2.07 -16.69 -4.20
C ALA A 41 -3.46 -17.13 -3.70
N THR A 42 -4.04 -16.38 -2.77
CA THR A 42 -5.34 -16.67 -2.13
C THR A 42 -6.50 -15.84 -2.66
N LYS A 43 -6.34 -15.22 -3.85
CA LYS A 43 -7.44 -14.54 -4.54
C LYS A 43 -8.58 -15.51 -4.86
N SER A 44 -9.81 -15.03 -4.70
CA SER A 44 -11.00 -15.82 -5.07
C SER A 44 -11.04 -16.09 -6.58
N GLU A 45 -11.65 -17.22 -6.96
CA GLU A 45 -11.84 -17.56 -8.37
C GLU A 45 -12.70 -16.53 -9.11
N GLU A 46 -13.60 -15.85 -8.41
CA GLU A 46 -14.38 -14.74 -8.95
C GLU A 46 -13.47 -13.56 -9.32
N SER A 47 -12.58 -13.15 -8.42
CA SER A 47 -11.60 -12.07 -8.67
C SER A 47 -10.65 -12.41 -9.82
N LYS A 48 -10.18 -13.65 -9.90
CA LYS A 48 -9.34 -14.13 -11.01
C LYS A 48 -10.09 -14.07 -12.33
N ARG A 49 -11.35 -14.53 -12.36
CA ARG A 49 -12.22 -14.48 -13.56
C ARG A 49 -12.53 -13.03 -13.97
N ALA A 50 -12.82 -12.15 -13.03
CA ALA A 50 -13.07 -10.72 -13.31
C ALA A 50 -11.86 -10.07 -13.98
N LEU A 51 -10.64 -10.32 -13.48
CA LEU A 51 -9.40 -9.84 -14.08
C LEU A 51 -9.17 -10.40 -15.49
N GLN A 52 -9.41 -11.69 -15.69
CA GLN A 52 -9.28 -12.32 -17.00
C GLN A 52 -10.31 -11.76 -18.02
N ASN A 53 -11.56 -11.58 -17.60
CA ASN A 53 -12.59 -10.98 -18.43
C ASN A 53 -12.25 -9.54 -18.81
N TRP A 54 -11.67 -8.76 -17.89
CA TRP A 54 -11.20 -7.42 -18.20
C TRP A 54 -10.06 -7.45 -19.24
N ARG A 55 -9.06 -8.33 -19.09
CA ARG A 55 -7.95 -8.49 -20.06
C ARG A 55 -8.46 -8.87 -21.44
N ASN A 56 -9.41 -9.82 -21.52
CA ASN A 56 -9.99 -10.26 -22.77
C ASN A 56 -10.77 -9.12 -23.47
N ARG A 57 -11.47 -8.27 -22.70
CA ARG A 57 -12.26 -7.16 -23.24
C ARG A 57 -11.40 -6.02 -23.79
N VAL A 58 -10.30 -5.67 -23.12
CA VAL A 58 -9.43 -4.54 -23.54
C VAL A 58 -8.29 -4.98 -24.44
N GLY A 59 -8.00 -6.27 -24.53
CA GLY A 59 -6.82 -6.81 -25.21
C GLY A 59 -5.60 -6.91 -24.31
N HIS A 60 -4.77 -7.93 -24.52
CA HIS A 60 -3.64 -8.22 -23.61
C HIS A 60 -2.59 -7.11 -23.59
N ASP A 61 -2.21 -6.57 -24.76
CA ASP A 61 -1.19 -5.52 -24.87
C ASP A 61 -1.67 -4.22 -24.21
N GLN A 62 -2.93 -3.84 -24.45
CA GLN A 62 -3.50 -2.65 -23.83
C GLN A 62 -3.68 -2.84 -22.31
N ALA A 63 -4.10 -4.02 -21.85
CA ALA A 63 -4.18 -4.33 -20.42
C ALA A 63 -2.80 -4.22 -19.75
N GLN A 64 -1.75 -4.73 -20.41
CA GLN A 64 -0.38 -4.61 -19.92
C GLN A 64 0.07 -3.14 -19.87
N ALA A 65 -0.18 -2.35 -20.90
CA ALA A 65 0.17 -0.93 -20.93
C ALA A 65 -0.52 -0.14 -19.81
N ILE A 66 -1.83 -0.36 -19.59
CA ILE A 66 -2.61 0.25 -18.51
C ILE A 66 -2.04 -0.13 -17.14
N THR A 67 -1.69 -1.40 -16.95
CA THR A 67 -1.15 -1.89 -15.67
C THR A 67 0.24 -1.29 -15.39
N THR A 68 1.11 -1.25 -16.41
CA THR A 68 2.46 -0.69 -16.30
C THR A 68 2.41 0.82 -16.01
N GLU A 69 1.55 1.55 -16.72
CA GLU A 69 1.38 3.00 -16.48
C GLU A 69 0.87 3.25 -15.04
N ALA A 70 -0.12 2.47 -14.58
CA ALA A 70 -0.64 2.58 -13.24
C ALA A 70 0.45 2.28 -12.17
N ALA A 71 1.25 1.24 -12.37
CA ALA A 71 2.36 0.91 -11.46
C ALA A 71 3.41 2.04 -11.40
N ASN A 72 3.83 2.56 -12.55
CA ASN A 72 4.79 3.66 -12.63
C ASN A 72 4.27 4.94 -11.98
N ARG A 73 2.98 5.27 -12.19
CA ARG A 73 2.32 6.42 -11.55
C ARG A 73 2.28 6.25 -10.03
N GLY A 74 1.94 5.05 -9.56
CA GLY A 74 1.95 4.71 -8.13
C GLY A 74 3.33 4.92 -7.52
N THR A 75 4.37 4.32 -8.09
CA THR A 75 5.75 4.47 -7.62
C THR A 75 6.16 5.94 -7.52
N ARG A 76 5.88 6.75 -8.56
CA ARG A 76 6.19 8.19 -8.51
C ARG A 76 5.41 8.93 -7.42
N MET A 77 4.12 8.61 -7.23
CA MET A 77 3.31 9.23 -6.17
C MET A 77 3.89 8.90 -4.79
N HIS A 78 4.22 7.63 -4.51
CA HIS A 78 4.86 7.21 -3.26
C HIS A 78 6.18 7.96 -3.02
N THR A 79 7.05 8.05 -4.03
CA THR A 79 8.31 8.79 -3.90
C THR A 79 8.09 10.26 -3.49
N TYR A 80 7.08 10.96 -4.03
CA TYR A 80 6.75 12.32 -3.61
C TYR A 80 6.24 12.39 -2.18
N LEU A 81 5.43 11.42 -1.75
CA LEU A 81 4.89 11.35 -0.39
C LEU A 81 5.99 11.04 0.63
N GLU A 82 6.88 10.09 0.34
CA GLU A 82 8.05 9.79 1.16
C GLU A 82 8.94 11.02 1.36
N GLN A 83 9.24 11.74 0.27
CA GLN A 83 10.03 12.97 0.32
C GLN A 83 9.33 14.04 1.17
N TYR A 84 8.01 14.19 1.02
CA TYR A 84 7.28 15.14 1.85
C TYR A 84 7.37 14.80 3.33
N VAL A 85 7.23 13.54 3.71
CA VAL A 85 7.28 13.14 5.11
C VAL A 85 8.70 13.32 5.68
N ARG A 86 9.75 13.09 4.87
CA ARG A 86 11.17 13.28 5.28
C ARG A 86 11.57 14.73 5.35
N ASP A 87 11.27 15.50 4.30
CA ASP A 87 11.83 16.84 4.06
C ASP A 87 10.85 17.95 4.44
N GLY A 88 9.58 17.63 4.72
CA GLY A 88 8.53 18.60 5.05
C GLY A 88 7.97 19.35 3.83
N ALA A 89 8.42 19.03 2.61
CA ALA A 89 7.97 19.63 1.37
C ALA A 89 7.95 18.62 0.22
N ILE A 90 6.95 18.71 -0.66
CA ILE A 90 6.96 17.97 -1.91
C ILE A 90 7.98 18.62 -2.86
N LYS A 91 8.87 17.82 -3.43
CA LYS A 91 9.81 18.30 -4.45
C LYS A 91 9.07 18.74 -5.71
N ASP A 92 9.71 19.61 -6.49
CA ASP A 92 9.19 20.05 -7.77
C ASP A 92 8.87 18.86 -8.69
N ARG A 93 7.78 19.00 -9.44
CA ARG A 93 7.30 17.99 -10.41
C ARG A 93 8.31 17.69 -11.53
N GLY A 94 9.31 18.57 -11.72
CA GLY A 94 10.27 18.49 -12.81
C GLY A 94 9.65 18.74 -14.19
N THR A 95 10.44 18.49 -15.23
CA THR A 95 10.06 18.73 -16.64
C THR A 95 9.39 17.51 -17.31
N ASN A 96 9.41 16.32 -16.68
CA ASN A 96 8.83 15.12 -17.25
C ASN A 96 7.29 15.13 -17.11
N PRO A 97 6.52 15.24 -18.21
CA PRO A 97 5.05 15.30 -18.15
C PRO A 97 4.41 14.09 -17.47
N PHE A 98 5.03 12.90 -17.57
CA PHE A 98 4.54 11.68 -16.91
C PHE A 98 4.58 11.75 -15.37
N SER A 99 5.35 12.67 -14.80
CA SER A 99 5.41 12.88 -13.35
C SER A 99 4.35 13.87 -12.83
N TRP A 100 3.79 14.73 -13.69
CA TRP A 100 2.91 15.82 -13.27
C TRP A 100 1.63 15.33 -12.60
N ALA A 101 0.98 14.32 -13.18
CA ALA A 101 -0.19 13.71 -12.57
C ALA A 101 0.13 13.09 -11.19
N SER A 102 1.24 12.35 -11.08
CA SER A 102 1.69 11.75 -9.82
C SER A 102 2.00 12.79 -8.75
N HIS A 103 2.62 13.90 -9.15
CA HIS A 103 2.91 15.04 -8.27
C HIS A 103 1.62 15.69 -7.75
N ALA A 104 0.66 16.00 -8.63
CA ALA A 104 -0.62 16.58 -8.25
C ALA A 104 -1.42 15.64 -7.33
N MET A 105 -1.37 14.32 -7.60
CA MET A 105 -1.99 13.32 -6.73
C MET A 105 -1.33 13.30 -5.34
N ALA A 106 -0.01 13.34 -5.26
CA ALA A 106 0.71 13.41 -3.99
C ALA A 106 0.36 14.70 -3.21
N GLN A 107 0.30 15.86 -3.89
CA GLN A 107 -0.16 17.11 -3.27
C GLN A 107 -1.58 16.94 -2.67
N LYS A 108 -2.48 16.28 -3.39
CA LYS A 108 -3.85 16.05 -2.93
C LYS A 108 -3.89 15.15 -1.68
N VAL A 109 -3.06 14.10 -1.62
CA VAL A 109 -2.92 13.25 -0.44
C VAL A 109 -2.34 14.04 0.75
N VAL A 110 -1.35 14.89 0.52
CA VAL A 110 -0.78 15.76 1.58
C VAL A 110 -1.84 16.72 2.12
N GLU A 111 -2.56 17.40 1.25
CA GLU A 111 -3.56 18.40 1.63
C GLU A 111 -4.74 17.82 2.42
N HIS A 112 -5.15 16.62 2.11
CA HIS A 112 -6.38 16.02 2.67
C HIS A 112 -6.11 14.90 3.66
N GLY A 113 -5.12 14.05 3.41
CA GLY A 113 -4.82 12.85 4.21
C GLY A 113 -3.73 13.09 5.24
N LEU A 114 -2.53 13.51 4.81
CA LEU A 114 -1.40 13.63 5.72
C LEU A 114 -1.56 14.75 6.76
N LYS A 115 -2.46 15.70 6.56
CA LYS A 115 -2.83 16.68 7.61
C LYS A 115 -3.42 16.04 8.85
N ASN A 116 -4.03 14.84 8.73
CA ASN A 116 -4.63 14.07 9.81
C ASN A 116 -3.59 13.19 10.54
N VAL A 117 -2.36 13.12 10.03
CA VAL A 117 -1.24 12.40 10.64
C VAL A 117 -0.42 13.37 11.47
N SER A 118 -0.36 13.15 12.77
CA SER A 118 0.42 14.00 13.69
C SER A 118 1.87 13.54 13.83
N GLU A 119 2.11 12.23 13.73
CA GLU A 119 3.42 11.59 13.86
C GLU A 119 3.61 10.50 12.81
N PHE A 120 4.79 10.43 12.19
CA PHE A 120 5.31 9.27 11.48
C PHE A 120 6.43 8.62 12.29
N TRP A 121 6.31 7.33 12.58
CA TRP A 121 7.35 6.53 13.23
C TRP A 121 8.31 5.90 12.22
N GLY A 122 7.86 5.73 10.99
CA GLY A 122 8.63 5.21 9.88
C GLY A 122 7.91 5.38 8.55
N ILE A 123 8.68 5.31 7.46
CA ILE A 123 8.26 5.40 6.08
C ILE A 123 8.91 4.24 5.34
N GLU A 124 8.17 3.57 4.45
CA GLU A 124 8.63 2.34 3.80
C GLU A 124 9.13 1.34 4.85
N VAL A 125 8.29 1.11 5.87
CA VAL A 125 8.64 0.37 7.08
C VAL A 125 8.70 -1.13 6.77
N PRO A 126 9.90 -1.75 6.84
CA PRO A 126 10.02 -3.20 6.68
C PRO A 126 9.49 -3.89 7.95
N LEU A 127 8.59 -4.83 7.75
CA LEU A 127 7.94 -5.59 8.82
C LEU A 127 7.92 -7.07 8.49
N TYR A 128 7.92 -7.91 9.51
CA TYR A 128 7.68 -9.34 9.35
C TYR A 128 6.97 -9.89 10.59
N PHE A 129 6.15 -10.91 10.37
CA PHE A 129 5.65 -11.75 11.45
C PHE A 129 6.55 -13.00 11.50
N PRO A 130 7.22 -13.27 12.62
CA PRO A 130 8.27 -14.30 12.71
C PRO A 130 7.82 -15.64 12.11
N LYS A 131 8.63 -16.18 11.19
CA LYS A 131 8.42 -17.47 10.51
C LYS A 131 7.19 -17.55 9.60
N VAL A 132 6.42 -16.45 9.40
CA VAL A 132 5.15 -16.53 8.68
C VAL A 132 5.15 -15.66 7.42
N TYR A 133 5.34 -14.37 7.51
CA TYR A 133 5.31 -13.46 6.37
C TYR A 133 6.14 -12.20 6.62
N ALA A 134 6.42 -11.48 5.56
CA ALA A 134 7.08 -10.18 5.65
C ALA A 134 6.53 -9.19 4.60
N GLY A 135 6.97 -7.95 4.67
CA GLY A 135 6.62 -6.93 3.68
C GLY A 135 7.08 -5.54 4.10
N THR A 136 6.59 -4.55 3.38
CA THR A 136 6.87 -3.15 3.65
C THR A 136 5.56 -2.40 3.62
N THR A 137 5.27 -1.63 4.67
CA THR A 137 4.13 -0.71 4.70
C THR A 137 4.61 0.71 4.40
N ASP A 138 3.76 1.51 3.78
CA ASP A 138 4.12 2.88 3.37
C ASP A 138 4.38 3.79 4.58
N GLY A 139 3.67 3.56 5.69
CA GLY A 139 3.89 4.31 6.91
C GLY A 139 3.30 3.66 8.17
N ALA A 140 3.89 4.00 9.30
CA ALA A 140 3.35 3.72 10.63
C ALA A 140 3.43 5.01 11.47
N GLY A 141 2.42 5.30 12.27
CA GLY A 141 2.40 6.55 13.05
C GLY A 141 1.09 6.80 13.79
N ILE A 142 0.77 8.08 14.00
CA ILE A 142 -0.44 8.53 14.67
C ILE A 142 -1.36 9.25 13.68
N HIS A 143 -2.53 8.68 13.44
CA HIS A 143 -3.59 9.27 12.64
C HIS A 143 -4.80 9.60 13.51
N LEU A 144 -5.22 10.89 13.54
CA LEU A 144 -6.32 11.37 14.39
C LEU A 144 -6.22 10.89 15.85
N ASN A 145 -5.01 11.02 16.41
CA ASN A 145 -4.64 10.64 17.79
C ASN A 145 -4.61 9.14 18.12
N GLU A 146 -4.65 8.27 17.14
CA GLU A 146 -4.56 6.82 17.31
C GLU A 146 -3.39 6.22 16.52
N GLU A 147 -2.79 5.16 17.06
CA GLU A 147 -1.77 4.37 16.38
C GLU A 147 -2.36 3.74 15.10
N ALA A 148 -1.69 3.90 13.96
CA ALA A 148 -2.20 3.42 12.69
C ALA A 148 -1.11 2.96 11.72
N ILE A 149 -1.46 1.98 10.88
CA ILE A 149 -0.75 1.68 9.65
C ILE A 149 -1.36 2.51 8.52
N LEU A 150 -0.50 3.11 7.70
CA LEU A 150 -0.88 3.96 6.59
C LEU A 150 -0.45 3.31 5.27
N ASP A 151 -1.33 3.35 4.27
CA ASP A 151 -1.08 2.77 2.96
C ASP A 151 -1.56 3.74 1.87
N TYR A 152 -0.64 4.11 0.96
CA TYR A 152 -0.91 5.02 -0.14
C TYR A 152 -1.38 4.26 -1.36
N LYS A 153 -2.51 4.63 -1.91
CA LYS A 153 -3.04 3.99 -3.12
C LYS A 153 -3.38 5.02 -4.18
N GLN A 154 -3.11 4.67 -5.41
CA GLN A 154 -3.59 5.40 -6.56
C GLN A 154 -4.59 4.55 -7.36
N THR A 155 -5.51 5.20 -8.04
CA THR A 155 -6.52 4.51 -8.84
C THR A 155 -6.91 5.30 -10.08
N ASN A 156 -7.41 4.59 -11.09
CA ASN A 156 -7.91 5.22 -12.32
C ASN A 156 -9.34 5.79 -12.17
N LYS A 157 -10.11 5.28 -11.21
CA LYS A 157 -11.50 5.68 -10.95
C LYS A 157 -11.77 5.62 -9.45
N PRO A 158 -12.71 6.40 -8.91
CA PRO A 158 -13.12 6.32 -7.51
C PRO A 158 -13.46 4.89 -7.12
N LYS A 159 -13.07 4.51 -5.91
CA LYS A 159 -13.36 3.18 -5.33
C LYS A 159 -14.49 3.27 -4.33
N LYS A 160 -15.26 2.19 -4.26
CA LYS A 160 -16.16 1.94 -3.16
C LYS A 160 -15.47 1.06 -2.11
N ARG A 161 -15.90 1.17 -0.86
CA ARG A 161 -15.32 0.43 0.27
C ARG A 161 -15.31 -1.08 0.02
N GLU A 162 -16.40 -1.62 -0.51
CA GLU A 162 -16.55 -3.05 -0.81
C GLU A 162 -15.66 -3.59 -1.94
N TRP A 163 -14.88 -2.73 -2.60
CA TRP A 163 -13.97 -3.12 -3.68
C TRP A 163 -12.50 -3.15 -3.26
N ILE A 164 -12.23 -2.88 -1.99
CA ILE A 164 -10.86 -2.71 -1.48
C ILE A 164 -10.53 -3.63 -0.29
N ASP A 165 -11.24 -4.73 -0.15
CA ASP A 165 -11.04 -5.71 0.93
C ASP A 165 -9.57 -6.14 1.06
N ASP A 166 -8.88 -6.40 -0.07
CA ASP A 166 -7.47 -6.79 -0.05
C ASP A 166 -6.56 -5.69 0.56
N TYR A 167 -6.91 -4.40 0.44
CA TYR A 167 -6.16 -3.33 1.11
C TYR A 167 -6.38 -3.35 2.62
N PHE A 168 -7.60 -3.63 3.08
CA PHE A 168 -7.88 -3.75 4.50
C PHE A 168 -7.18 -4.97 5.11
N VAL A 169 -7.19 -6.10 4.42
CA VAL A 169 -6.42 -7.29 4.83
C VAL A 169 -4.92 -6.99 4.90
N GLN A 170 -4.39 -6.23 3.93
CA GLN A 170 -2.99 -5.79 3.90
C GLN A 170 -2.64 -4.92 5.10
N LEU A 171 -3.49 -3.97 5.47
CA LEU A 171 -3.30 -3.11 6.65
C LEU A 171 -3.28 -3.93 7.94
N CYS A 172 -4.19 -4.91 8.10
CA CYS A 172 -4.20 -5.81 9.25
C CYS A 172 -2.91 -6.63 9.35
N ALA A 173 -2.42 -7.17 8.22
CA ALA A 173 -1.16 -7.91 8.19
C ALA A 173 0.02 -7.07 8.69
N TYR A 174 0.12 -5.82 8.26
CA TYR A 174 1.20 -4.94 8.71
C TYR A 174 1.03 -4.48 10.15
N ALA A 175 -0.20 -4.22 10.60
CA ALA A 175 -0.47 -3.88 12.01
C ALA A 175 -0.06 -5.03 12.92
N GLU A 176 -0.42 -6.27 12.58
CA GLU A 176 -0.09 -7.46 13.35
C GLU A 176 1.42 -7.71 13.42
N ALA A 177 2.13 -7.56 12.28
CA ALA A 177 3.58 -7.67 12.24
C ALA A 177 4.26 -6.56 13.08
N HIS A 178 3.75 -5.34 13.04
CA HIS A 178 4.27 -4.24 13.84
C HIS A 178 4.02 -4.47 15.34
N ASN A 179 2.85 -4.95 15.71
CA ASN A 179 2.50 -5.28 17.09
C ASN A 179 3.41 -6.37 17.65
N GLU A 180 3.68 -7.42 16.87
CA GLU A 180 4.56 -8.53 17.25
C GLU A 180 6.01 -8.07 17.44
N LEU A 181 6.54 -7.28 16.49
CA LEU A 181 7.95 -6.86 16.52
C LEU A 181 8.25 -5.77 17.55
N HIS A 182 7.30 -4.89 17.79
CA HIS A 182 7.54 -3.64 18.55
C HIS A 182 6.66 -3.49 19.78
N GLY A 183 5.78 -4.47 20.08
CA GLY A 183 4.91 -4.45 21.25
C GLY A 183 3.84 -3.36 21.22
N THR A 184 3.50 -2.84 20.04
CA THR A 184 2.40 -1.89 19.86
C THR A 184 1.04 -2.58 19.92
N LYS A 185 -0.04 -1.80 19.88
CA LYS A 185 -1.41 -2.33 19.89
C LYS A 185 -2.23 -1.69 18.75
N ILE A 186 -1.61 -1.57 17.58
CA ILE A 186 -2.23 -0.96 16.41
C ILE A 186 -3.46 -1.78 16.02
N ARG A 187 -4.61 -1.12 15.98
CA ARG A 187 -5.90 -1.66 15.54
C ARG A 187 -6.62 -0.71 14.61
N LYS A 188 -5.85 0.11 13.91
CA LYS A 188 -6.32 1.06 12.93
C LYS A 188 -5.46 0.98 11.68
N GLY A 189 -6.10 0.92 10.53
CA GLY A 189 -5.47 1.03 9.23
C GLY A 189 -6.12 2.13 8.40
N VAL A 190 -5.33 2.86 7.62
CA VAL A 190 -5.84 3.95 6.81
C VAL A 190 -5.31 3.83 5.38
N VAL A 191 -6.22 3.72 4.42
CA VAL A 191 -5.91 3.84 3.00
C VAL A 191 -6.07 5.29 2.58
N LEU A 192 -4.97 5.93 2.21
CA LEU A 192 -4.92 7.29 1.67
C LEU A 192 -4.86 7.17 0.14
N MET A 193 -6.00 7.29 -0.51
CA MET A 193 -6.15 6.99 -1.94
C MET A 193 -6.32 8.26 -2.75
N CYS A 194 -5.70 8.28 -3.94
CA CYS A 194 -5.92 9.35 -4.90
C CYS A 194 -6.32 8.80 -6.26
N VAL A 195 -7.42 9.33 -6.80
CA VAL A 195 -7.87 9.08 -8.17
C VAL A 195 -7.08 9.96 -9.11
N LYS A 196 -6.56 9.39 -10.19
CA LYS A 196 -5.79 10.16 -11.17
C LYS A 196 -6.64 11.24 -11.84
N PRO A 197 -6.05 12.40 -12.20
CA PRO A 197 -6.71 13.38 -13.04
C PRO A 197 -6.93 12.83 -14.45
N ALA A 198 -7.89 13.36 -15.18
CA ALA A 198 -7.98 13.18 -16.62
C ALA A 198 -6.86 13.99 -17.30
N LEU A 199 -6.28 13.41 -18.36
CA LEU A 199 -5.20 14.02 -19.15
C LEU A 199 -5.66 14.13 -20.60
N ASP A 200 -5.21 15.21 -21.29
CA ASP A 200 -5.33 15.32 -22.74
C ASP A 200 -4.23 14.51 -23.48
N GLU A 201 -4.21 14.55 -24.79
CA GLU A 201 -3.22 13.86 -25.62
C GLU A 201 -1.79 14.38 -25.42
N GLN A 202 -1.63 15.62 -24.96
CA GLN A 202 -0.37 16.26 -24.64
C GLN A 202 0.05 16.07 -23.19
N MET A 203 -0.66 15.22 -22.43
CA MET A 203 -0.43 14.93 -21.00
C MET A 203 -0.73 16.09 -20.05
N ASN A 204 -1.45 17.13 -20.48
CA ASN A 204 -1.92 18.18 -19.59
C ASN A 204 -3.13 17.70 -18.78
N MET A 205 -3.20 18.12 -17.52
CA MET A 205 -4.34 17.79 -16.66
C MET A 205 -5.57 18.64 -17.05
N ILE A 206 -6.64 17.95 -17.46
CA ILE A 206 -7.96 18.54 -17.79
C ILE A 206 -8.97 18.38 -16.66
N SER A 207 -8.61 17.68 -15.59
CA SER A 207 -9.35 17.64 -14.33
C SER A 207 -8.38 17.65 -13.14
N GLN A 208 -8.92 17.87 -11.93
CA GLN A 208 -8.13 17.72 -10.70
C GLN A 208 -8.13 16.25 -10.23
N PRO A 209 -7.06 15.79 -9.54
CA PRO A 209 -7.10 14.51 -8.83
C PRO A 209 -8.12 14.58 -7.67
N GLU A 210 -8.73 13.43 -7.36
CA GLU A 210 -9.72 13.30 -6.29
C GLU A 210 -9.15 12.46 -5.15
N TYR A 211 -9.28 12.94 -3.91
CA TYR A 211 -8.84 12.22 -2.72
C TYR A 211 -9.98 11.38 -2.13
N GLN A 212 -9.66 10.17 -1.73
CA GLN A 212 -10.52 9.28 -0.97
C GLN A 212 -9.76 8.72 0.24
N GLU A 213 -10.42 8.64 1.39
CA GLU A 213 -9.86 8.03 2.60
C GLU A 213 -10.74 6.88 3.06
N PHE A 214 -10.11 5.77 3.42
CA PHE A 214 -10.82 4.63 3.99
C PHE A 214 -10.14 4.23 5.30
N VAL A 215 -10.85 4.41 6.38
CA VAL A 215 -10.40 4.04 7.72
C VAL A 215 -10.96 2.68 8.09
N LEU A 216 -10.10 1.80 8.58
CA LEU A 216 -10.42 0.49 9.11
C LEU A 216 -10.11 0.48 10.61
N GLU A 217 -11.11 0.25 11.46
CA GLU A 217 -10.97 0.24 12.92
C GLU A 217 -12.07 -0.58 13.59
N GLY A 218 -11.96 -0.79 14.90
CA GLY A 218 -12.98 -1.46 15.72
C GLY A 218 -13.22 -2.91 15.30
N GLN A 219 -14.48 -3.35 15.34
CA GLN A 219 -14.88 -4.72 14.99
C GLN A 219 -14.61 -5.09 13.53
N GLU A 220 -14.60 -4.08 12.65
CA GLU A 220 -14.28 -4.31 11.25
C GLU A 220 -12.80 -4.68 11.08
N PHE A 221 -11.91 -4.05 11.83
CA PHE A 221 -10.49 -4.43 11.86
C PHE A 221 -10.33 -5.89 12.29
N ASP A 222 -11.03 -6.33 13.34
CA ASP A 222 -10.97 -7.72 13.81
C ASP A 222 -11.40 -8.71 12.73
N ARG A 223 -12.48 -8.40 12.02
CA ARG A 223 -12.96 -9.24 10.92
C ARG A 223 -11.93 -9.39 9.79
N TYR A 224 -11.24 -8.28 9.41
CA TYR A 224 -10.21 -8.34 8.38
C TYR A 224 -8.92 -8.99 8.87
N LEU A 225 -8.59 -8.88 10.14
CA LEU A 225 -7.49 -9.60 10.76
C LEU A 225 -7.74 -11.11 10.76
N ASP A 226 -8.95 -11.56 11.11
CA ASP A 226 -9.35 -12.96 11.01
C ASP A 226 -9.27 -13.46 9.57
N LEU A 227 -9.69 -12.64 8.60
CA LEU A 227 -9.58 -12.96 7.19
C LEU A 227 -8.11 -13.09 6.75
N TRP A 228 -7.23 -12.23 7.24
CA TRP A 228 -5.78 -12.32 6.98
C TRP A 228 -5.23 -13.68 7.44
N TRP A 229 -5.50 -14.09 8.67
CA TRP A 229 -5.01 -15.37 9.17
C TRP A 229 -5.55 -16.57 8.41
N LYS A 230 -6.80 -16.54 7.97
CA LYS A 230 -7.36 -17.57 7.06
C LYS A 230 -6.62 -17.63 5.72
N LYS A 231 -6.25 -16.47 5.16
CA LYS A 231 -5.45 -16.42 3.92
C LYS A 231 -4.02 -16.95 4.14
N VAL A 232 -3.41 -16.67 5.27
CA VAL A 232 -2.10 -17.25 5.64
C VAL A 232 -2.18 -18.76 5.70
N GLU A 233 -3.15 -19.31 6.42
CA GLU A 233 -3.38 -20.75 6.50
C GLU A 233 -3.58 -21.37 5.11
N GLN A 234 -4.47 -20.80 4.30
CA GLN A 234 -4.72 -21.22 2.94
C GLN A 234 -3.45 -21.21 2.09
N TYR A 235 -2.64 -20.15 2.19
CA TYR A 235 -1.39 -20.03 1.44
C TYR A 235 -0.43 -21.18 1.77
N TYR A 236 -0.23 -21.47 3.04
CA TYR A 236 0.66 -22.54 3.45
C TYR A 236 0.14 -23.93 3.08
N LEU A 237 -1.15 -24.19 3.17
CA LEU A 237 -1.77 -25.44 2.69
C LEU A 237 -1.58 -25.64 1.17
N LEU A 238 -1.59 -24.58 0.37
CA LEU A 238 -1.37 -24.64 -1.08
C LEU A 238 0.11 -24.84 -1.47
N ASN A 239 1.05 -24.64 -0.54
CA ASN A 239 2.49 -24.71 -0.80
C ASN A 239 3.23 -25.79 0.00
N MET A 240 2.47 -26.66 0.72
CA MET A 240 2.96 -27.90 1.34
C MET A 240 3.09 -28.99 0.28
#